data_56c965b6b3b5388a7e436c100559e14f
#
_entry.id   56c965b6b3b5388a7e436c100559e14f
#
_cell.length_a   1.000
_cell.length_b   1.000
_cell.length_c   1.000
_cell.angle_alpha   90.00
_cell.angle_beta   90.00
_cell.angle_gamma   90.00
#
_symmetry.space_group_name_H-M   'P 1'
#
loop_
_entity.id
_entity.type
_entity.pdbx_description
1 polymer ?
#
loop_
_entity_poly.entity_id
_entity_poly.type
_entity_poly.pdbx_seq_one_letter_code
_entity_poly.pdbx_strand_id
1 'polypeptide(L)'
;MVNTNPVKIIKTDNWINELKKNIQNLGISKPLIITTPGNRKRLNLDSKFNPKYIFSTISDNPNFKDCDNGIKFCKNNLFDGIIALGGGSAMDLAKVLIAYLSLRKSDIFELINY
;
A
#
# COMPACT_ATOMS: atom_id res chain seq x y z
N MET A 1 15.13 15.99 8.71
CA MET A 1 15.30 14.72 9.40
C MET A 1 15.04 13.56 8.46
N VAL A 2 15.90 12.59 8.50
CA VAL A 2 15.76 11.43 7.64
C VAL A 2 14.66 10.52 8.20
N ASN A 3 13.80 10.06 7.33
CA ASN A 3 12.81 9.06 7.70
C ASN A 3 13.51 7.74 7.97
N THR A 4 13.42 7.25 9.20
CA THR A 4 14.09 6.03 9.62
C THR A 4 13.20 4.80 9.54
N ASN A 5 11.97 4.95 9.03
CA ASN A 5 11.07 3.82 8.90
C ASN A 5 11.64 2.82 7.89
N PRO A 6 11.87 1.58 8.30
CA PRO A 6 12.32 0.59 7.34
C PRO A 6 11.20 0.29 6.35
N VAL A 7 11.56 0.25 5.08
CA VAL A 7 10.66 -0.22 4.04
C VAL A 7 11.11 -1.63 3.69
N LYS A 8 10.25 -2.60 3.93
CA LYS A 8 10.54 -3.99 3.64
C LYS A 8 9.88 -4.38 2.34
N ILE A 9 10.68 -4.82 1.38
CA ILE A 9 10.19 -5.28 0.09
C ILE A 9 10.17 -6.79 0.11
N ILE A 10 9.00 -7.37 -0.15
CA ILE A 10 8.80 -8.81 -0.13
C ILE A 10 8.41 -9.26 -1.53
N LYS A 11 9.18 -10.19 -2.09
CA LYS A 11 8.88 -10.81 -3.38
C LYS A 11 8.24 -12.16 -3.10
N THR A 12 6.98 -12.31 -3.50
CA THR A 12 6.26 -13.54 -3.20
C THR A 12 5.11 -13.77 -4.17
N ASP A 13 4.83 -15.03 -4.45
CA ASP A 13 3.62 -15.47 -5.13
C ASP A 13 2.55 -15.93 -4.13
N ASN A 14 2.93 -16.15 -2.87
CA ASN A 14 2.01 -16.47 -1.78
C ASN A 14 1.65 -15.19 -1.01
N TRP A 15 1.27 -14.17 -1.74
CA TRP A 15 1.16 -12.82 -1.23
C TRP A 15 0.14 -12.65 -0.10
N ILE A 16 -0.98 -13.36 -0.18
CA ILE A 16 -2.05 -13.14 0.81
C ILE A 16 -1.63 -13.60 2.21
N ASN A 17 -0.95 -14.73 2.31
CA ASN A 17 -0.47 -15.22 3.60
C ASN A 17 0.63 -14.33 4.15
N GLU A 18 1.55 -13.89 3.30
CA GLU A 18 2.61 -12.97 3.70
C GLU A 18 2.04 -11.62 4.13
N LEU A 19 1.06 -11.11 3.39
CA LEU A 19 0.40 -9.85 3.73
C LEU A 19 -0.25 -9.93 5.12
N LYS A 20 -1.05 -10.95 5.36
CA LYS A 20 -1.73 -11.11 6.64
C LYS A 20 -0.74 -11.29 7.79
N LYS A 21 0.30 -12.06 7.56
CA LYS A 21 1.35 -12.27 8.55
C LYS A 21 2.05 -10.96 8.90
N ASN A 22 2.41 -10.17 7.92
CA ASN A 22 3.12 -8.92 8.16
C ASN A 22 2.22 -7.85 8.78
N ILE A 23 0.96 -7.79 8.40
CA ILE A 23 -0.01 -6.91 9.06
C ILE A 23 -0.05 -7.23 10.55
N GLN A 24 -0.16 -8.51 10.88
CA GLN A 24 -0.20 -8.93 12.28
C GLN A 24 1.10 -8.63 13.01
N ASN A 25 2.24 -8.96 12.40
CA ASN A 25 3.55 -8.75 13.02
C ASN A 25 3.87 -7.29 13.27
N LEU A 26 3.41 -6.40 12.38
CA LEU A 26 3.62 -4.96 12.54
C LEU A 26 2.60 -4.32 13.48
N GLY A 27 1.60 -5.07 13.91
CA GLY A 27 0.55 -4.54 14.76
C GLY A 27 -0.33 -3.51 14.04
N ILE A 28 -0.54 -3.68 12.73
CA ILE A 28 -1.39 -2.80 11.96
C ILE A 28 -2.83 -3.25 12.10
N SER A 29 -3.71 -2.35 12.53
CA SER A 29 -5.13 -2.63 12.67
C SER A 29 -5.96 -1.98 11.56
N LYS A 30 -5.49 -0.86 11.02
CA LYS A 30 -6.18 -0.11 9.95
C LYS A 30 -5.22 0.12 8.79
N PRO A 31 -4.96 -0.91 7.97
CA PRO A 31 -3.99 -0.79 6.89
C PRO A 31 -4.54 0.01 5.72
N LEU A 32 -3.71 0.87 5.15
CA LEU A 32 -3.97 1.44 3.84
C LEU A 32 -3.26 0.57 2.81
N ILE A 33 -4.02 -0.06 1.94
CA ILE A 33 -3.47 -0.91 0.89
C ILE A 33 -3.41 -0.09 -0.39
N ILE A 34 -2.21 0.07 -0.93
CA ILE A 34 -1.98 0.82 -2.16
C ILE A 34 -1.60 -0.17 -3.25
N THR A 35 -2.33 -0.11 -4.35
CA THR A 35 -2.08 -0.98 -5.49
C THR A 35 -2.61 -0.34 -6.77
N THR A 36 -2.33 -0.95 -7.91
CA THR A 36 -2.86 -0.48 -9.20
C THR A 36 -4.26 -1.03 -9.41
N PRO A 37 -5.07 -0.38 -10.29
CA PRO A 37 -6.39 -0.92 -10.62
C PRO A 37 -6.33 -2.35 -11.17
N GLY A 38 -5.33 -2.63 -12.00
CA GLY A 38 -5.14 -3.97 -12.55
C GLY A 38 -4.86 -5.02 -11.50
N ASN A 39 -3.99 -4.73 -10.55
CA ASN A 39 -3.67 -5.63 -9.46
C ASN A 39 -4.87 -5.83 -8.53
N ARG A 40 -5.59 -4.75 -8.25
CA ARG A 40 -6.80 -4.84 -7.40
C ARG A 40 -7.79 -5.83 -7.96
N LYS A 41 -8.02 -5.77 -9.28
CA LYS A 41 -8.93 -6.68 -9.97
C LYS A 41 -8.35 -8.10 -10.03
N ARG A 42 -7.11 -8.22 -10.47
CA ARG A 42 -6.44 -9.52 -10.65
C ARG A 42 -6.35 -10.30 -9.35
N LEU A 43 -6.07 -9.61 -8.25
CA LEU A 43 -5.92 -10.24 -6.93
C LEU A 43 -7.23 -10.36 -6.19
N ASN A 44 -8.32 -9.85 -6.76
CA ASN A 44 -9.64 -9.87 -6.13
C ASN A 44 -9.62 -9.28 -4.72
N LEU A 45 -8.99 -8.12 -4.59
CA LEU A 45 -8.77 -7.53 -3.26
C LEU A 45 -10.06 -7.16 -2.55
N ASP A 46 -11.09 -6.74 -3.30
CA ASP A 46 -12.37 -6.33 -2.70
C ASP A 46 -13.08 -7.47 -1.98
N SER A 47 -12.74 -8.73 -2.30
CA SER A 47 -13.26 -9.87 -1.57
C SER A 47 -12.48 -10.20 -0.30
N LYS A 48 -11.30 -9.62 -0.14
CA LYS A 48 -10.39 -9.93 0.95
C LYS A 48 -10.27 -8.81 1.97
N PHE A 49 -10.49 -7.58 1.53
CA PHE A 49 -10.39 -6.38 2.38
C PHE A 49 -11.53 -5.44 2.06
N ASN A 50 -11.97 -4.68 3.06
CA ASN A 50 -12.99 -3.67 2.84
C ASN A 50 -12.44 -2.60 1.88
N PRO A 51 -13.19 -2.21 0.83
CA PRO A 51 -12.74 -1.20 -0.13
C PRO A 51 -12.27 0.12 0.48
N LYS A 52 -12.77 0.47 1.66
CA LYS A 52 -12.32 1.70 2.33
C LYS A 52 -10.86 1.66 2.75
N TYR A 53 -10.22 0.50 2.74
CA TYR A 53 -8.81 0.33 3.03
C TYR A 53 -7.96 0.25 1.77
N ILE A 54 -8.56 0.30 0.57
CA ILE A 54 -7.84 0.08 -0.67
C ILE A 54 -7.83 1.36 -1.50
N PHE A 55 -6.63 1.85 -1.80
CA PHE A 55 -6.44 2.96 -2.72
C PHE A 55 -5.77 2.46 -3.98
N SER A 56 -6.45 2.56 -5.11
CA SER A 56 -5.94 2.08 -6.38
C SER A 56 -6.10 3.08 -7.53
N THR A 57 -6.42 4.33 -7.22
CA THR A 57 -6.53 5.38 -8.23
C THR A 57 -5.13 5.90 -8.57
N ILE A 58 -4.36 5.08 -9.27
CA ILE A 58 -2.97 5.35 -9.61
C ILE A 58 -2.80 5.13 -11.10
N SER A 59 -2.23 6.11 -11.80
CA SER A 59 -1.87 5.98 -13.20
C SER A 59 -0.56 5.21 -13.36
N ASP A 60 -0.28 4.76 -14.59
CA ASP A 60 0.97 4.04 -14.88
C ASP A 60 2.21 4.90 -14.61
N ASN A 61 2.06 6.22 -14.76
CA ASN A 61 3.10 7.19 -14.40
C ASN A 61 2.56 8.07 -13.28
N PRO A 62 2.85 7.74 -12.01
CA PRO A 62 2.35 8.52 -10.88
C PRO A 62 2.75 10.00 -11.01
N ASN A 63 1.82 10.87 -10.76
CA ASN A 63 2.02 12.30 -10.86
C ASN A 63 1.47 13.01 -9.63
N PHE A 64 1.50 14.35 -9.62
CA PHE A 64 1.02 15.13 -8.49
C PHE A 64 -0.44 14.85 -8.17
N LYS A 65 -1.25 14.60 -9.20
CA LYS A 65 -2.67 14.29 -9.00
C LYS A 65 -2.86 12.97 -8.25
N ASP A 66 -2.06 11.97 -8.57
CA ASP A 66 -2.11 10.69 -7.86
C ASP A 66 -1.73 10.86 -6.39
N CYS A 67 -0.70 11.65 -6.12
CA CYS A 67 -0.31 11.97 -4.75
C CYS A 67 -1.40 12.73 -4.00
N ASP A 68 -2.00 13.73 -4.64
CA ASP A 68 -3.10 14.50 -4.05
C ASP A 68 -4.29 13.61 -3.71
N ASN A 69 -4.65 12.72 -4.64
CA ASN A 69 -5.76 11.79 -4.41
C ASN A 69 -5.45 10.85 -3.25
N GLY A 70 -4.22 10.36 -3.16
CA GLY A 70 -3.78 9.52 -2.05
C GLY A 70 -3.85 10.25 -0.71
N ILE A 71 -3.39 11.49 -0.67
CA ILE A 71 -3.41 12.32 0.53
C ILE A 71 -4.86 12.58 0.96
N LYS A 72 -5.73 12.91 0.02
CA LYS A 72 -7.16 13.14 0.30
C LYS A 72 -7.82 11.88 0.85
N PHE A 73 -7.50 10.74 0.28
CA PHE A 73 -8.00 9.46 0.75
C PHE A 73 -7.58 9.23 2.21
N CYS A 74 -6.34 9.54 2.54
CA CYS A 74 -5.82 9.40 3.89
C CYS A 74 -6.44 10.38 4.88
N LYS A 75 -6.82 11.59 4.43
CA LYS A 75 -7.47 12.57 5.29
C LYS A 75 -8.88 12.14 5.69
N ASN A 76 -9.56 11.42 4.83
CA ASN A 76 -10.93 10.98 5.09
C ASN A 76 -10.99 9.68 5.89
N ASN A 77 -9.85 9.02 6.06
CA ASN A 77 -9.77 7.74 6.75
C ASN A 77 -8.54 7.73 7.65
N LEU A 78 -8.68 7.09 8.81
CA LEU A 78 -7.55 6.94 9.72
C LEU A 78 -6.86 5.61 9.46
N PHE A 79 -5.59 5.70 9.09
CA PHE A 79 -4.76 4.51 8.86
C PHE A 79 -3.58 4.50 9.83
N ASP A 80 -3.20 3.34 10.29
CA ASP A 80 -2.04 3.17 11.18
C ASP A 80 -0.88 2.47 10.49
N GLY A 81 -1.02 2.09 9.23
CA GLY A 81 0.05 1.49 8.46
C GLY A 81 -0.25 1.53 6.97
N ILE A 82 0.78 1.36 6.15
CA ILE A 82 0.66 1.33 4.70
C ILE A 82 1.26 0.03 4.16
N ILE A 83 0.52 -0.61 3.28
CA ILE A 83 0.95 -1.80 2.57
C ILE A 83 0.87 -1.51 1.08
N ALA A 84 1.96 -1.61 0.37
CA ALA A 84 1.96 -1.46 -1.08
C ALA A 84 2.03 -2.83 -1.75
N LEU A 85 1.16 -3.07 -2.72
CA LEU A 85 1.13 -4.32 -3.47
C LEU A 85 1.33 -4.02 -4.95
N GLY A 86 2.38 -4.56 -5.55
CA GLY A 86 2.54 -4.49 -6.99
C GLY A 86 3.88 -3.98 -7.44
N GLY A 87 3.89 -3.28 -8.55
CA GLY A 87 5.08 -2.75 -9.17
C GLY A 87 5.41 -1.33 -8.75
N GLY A 88 6.27 -0.69 -9.54
CA GLY A 88 6.89 0.58 -9.19
C GLY A 88 5.93 1.71 -8.85
N SER A 89 4.81 1.83 -9.60
CA SER A 89 3.87 2.93 -9.39
C SER A 89 3.29 2.94 -7.98
N ALA A 90 2.83 1.77 -7.52
CA ALA A 90 2.25 1.66 -6.19
C ALA A 90 3.32 1.84 -5.11
N MET A 91 4.51 1.28 -5.33
CA MET A 91 5.61 1.40 -4.38
C MET A 91 6.07 2.85 -4.22
N ASP A 92 6.19 3.57 -5.32
CA ASP A 92 6.63 4.97 -5.29
C ASP A 92 5.61 5.85 -4.56
N LEU A 93 4.34 5.67 -4.85
CA LEU A 93 3.30 6.42 -4.16
C LEU A 93 3.28 6.09 -2.67
N ALA A 94 3.44 4.82 -2.32
CA ALA A 94 3.48 4.41 -0.92
C ALA A 94 4.60 5.11 -0.15
N LYS A 95 5.77 5.21 -0.74
CA LYS A 95 6.91 5.90 -0.12
C LYS A 95 6.60 7.36 0.17
N VAL A 96 5.95 8.04 -0.78
CA VAL A 96 5.54 9.44 -0.60
C VAL A 96 4.54 9.56 0.55
N LEU A 97 3.54 8.69 0.59
CA LEU A 97 2.50 8.74 1.61
C LEU A 97 3.03 8.36 2.99
N ILE A 98 3.96 7.41 3.07
CA ILE A 98 4.62 7.05 4.33
C ILE A 98 5.33 8.29 4.91
N ALA A 99 6.08 8.98 4.07
CA ALA A 99 6.79 10.18 4.50
C ALA A 99 5.82 11.29 4.90
N TYR A 100 4.79 11.53 4.09
CA TYR A 100 3.81 12.59 4.35
C TYR A 100 3.06 12.36 5.65
N LEU A 101 2.63 11.13 5.90
CA LEU A 101 1.82 10.79 7.08
C LEU A 101 2.67 10.43 8.29
N SER A 102 3.99 10.36 8.13
CA SER A 102 4.91 9.95 9.20
C SER A 102 4.54 8.60 9.81
N LEU A 103 4.04 7.70 8.99
CA LEU A 103 3.67 6.36 9.45
C LEU A 103 4.93 5.51 9.65
N ARG A 104 4.89 4.65 10.67
CA ARG A 104 6.04 3.80 11.01
C ARG A 104 5.82 2.33 10.71
N LYS A 105 4.60 1.95 10.38
CA LYS A 105 4.25 0.57 10.09
C LYS A 105 3.95 0.45 8.61
N SER A 106 4.82 -0.20 7.88
CA SER A 106 4.64 -0.32 6.42
C SER A 106 5.39 -1.52 5.88
N ASP A 107 4.82 -2.13 4.86
CA ASP A 107 5.46 -3.15 4.05
C ASP A 107 5.19 -2.88 2.59
N ILE A 108 6.14 -3.25 1.74
CA ILE A 108 5.99 -3.14 0.29
C ILE A 108 6.20 -4.53 -0.29
N PHE A 109 5.18 -5.02 -0.98
CA PHE A 109 5.21 -6.32 -1.62
C PHE A 109 5.39 -6.14 -3.13
N GLU A 110 6.47 -6.69 -3.67
CA GLU A 110 6.64 -6.81 -5.11
C GLU A 110 6.03 -8.12 -5.55
N LEU A 111 4.96 -8.03 -6.33
CA LEU A 111 4.25 -9.21 -6.82
C LEU A 111 4.92 -9.70 -8.09
N ILE A 112 5.30 -10.97 -8.11
CA ILE A 112 6.03 -11.57 -9.22
C ILE A 112 5.07 -12.43 -10.03
N ASN A 113 4.98 -12.15 -11.31
CA ASN A 113 4.36 -13.01 -12.35
C ASN A 113 3.13 -13.83 -11.94
N TYR A 114 2.03 -13.19 -11.97
CA TYR A 114 0.74 -13.89 -11.85
C TYR A 114 0.07 -14.02 -13.19
#